data_82fa612ce5179054df2cbc299f2606ca
#
_entry.id   82fa612ce5179054df2cbc299f2606ca
#
_cell.length_a   1.000
_cell.length_b   1.000
_cell.length_c   1.000
_cell.angle_alpha   90.00
_cell.angle_beta   90.00
_cell.angle_gamma   90.00
#
_symmetry.space_group_name_H-M   'P 1'
#
loop_
_entity.id
_entity.type
_entity.pdbx_description
1 polymer ?
#
loop_
_entity_poly.entity_id
_entity_poly.type
_entity_poly.pdbx_seq_one_letter_code
_entity_poly.pdbx_strand_id
1 'polypeptide(L)'
;MLMYDDRASIETGEDKTGHIAAGANEGILFFDNLFPLKLNWVLRYVPWHVDRSLPDLLWRFNHETLRAYEPLTLVKRALPSSIPIKITEILPRLKDGGAFVKFSHPEGVSAKDVEGLVSGYLKENPIKPWFSPFRRVRTNLVVGRPWLEDLYRFPSCRIKVEFVPTSPGAEVAELSQETLYSIFRRYGKLAEIQSQQSDSKVLPKFATLDFARMRHAIMARNCLHGLKVLEEAGGGKAGTLLRLSFEPRMKSHWIRDWLVNHPRVVIPAVAALIAAITVAVFDPIRTFFIKAHIDHKFNVKDNKVYKWFQSQANDLLTFRSRRTEEVSLSAIWDDRKAVIDQLQTWLIETADTFIIVQGPRGSGKKELILDQALKGRPNTLVIDCKPIQEARGDSATISAAASAVGYRPVFSWMNSFSSLIDLAAQGTIGVKSGFSETLDTQLAKIWQNTSTALKLIALEHRRKEDKDAQLADDDWLEANPECRPVVVIDNFLHKNEENSIVYDKIGEWAASLTTSNVAHVIFLTNDISYSKSLSRALPDRVFRQIALGDITPEVAKRFVVTHLDSETEDPASSEVKLTSSQRRNDLNELDECIET
;
A
#
# COMPACT_ATOMS: atom_id res chain seq x y z
N MET A 1 -7.41 44.28 -51.50
CA MET A 1 -8.05 45.03 -50.43
C MET A 1 -7.66 44.41 -49.10
N LEU A 2 -6.53 44.89 -48.56
CA LEU A 2 -5.88 44.39 -47.37
C LEU A 2 -6.66 44.83 -46.12
N MET A 3 -7.37 43.89 -45.46
CA MET A 3 -7.87 44.13 -44.09
C MET A 3 -6.68 44.23 -43.15
N TYR A 4 -6.41 45.40 -42.66
CA TYR A 4 -5.51 45.67 -41.57
C TYR A 4 -6.03 44.96 -40.30
N ASP A 5 -5.28 43.98 -39.85
CA ASP A 5 -5.51 43.27 -38.59
C ASP A 5 -5.08 44.18 -37.45
N ASP A 6 -6.05 44.91 -36.89
CA ASP A 6 -5.89 45.81 -35.74
C ASP A 6 -5.78 44.97 -34.43
N ARG A 7 -4.82 44.06 -34.42
CA ARG A 7 -4.36 43.41 -33.21
C ARG A 7 -3.37 44.32 -32.51
N ALA A 8 -3.87 45.42 -31.95
CA ALA A 8 -3.12 46.06 -30.88
C ALA A 8 -2.83 44.98 -29.82
N SER A 9 -1.56 44.60 -29.68
CA SER A 9 -1.10 43.60 -28.74
C SER A 9 -1.50 44.06 -27.33
N ILE A 10 -2.55 43.40 -26.80
CA ILE A 10 -2.93 43.56 -25.40
C ILE A 10 -1.75 43.04 -24.59
N GLU A 11 -1.06 43.90 -23.87
CA GLU A 11 0.04 43.52 -23.02
C GLU A 11 -0.46 42.60 -21.91
N THR A 12 0.06 41.39 -21.84
CA THR A 12 -0.13 40.47 -20.73
C THR A 12 1.01 40.69 -19.74
N GLY A 13 0.74 41.43 -18.68
CA GLY A 13 1.72 41.71 -17.63
C GLY A 13 1.82 40.60 -16.60
N GLU A 14 2.18 39.38 -17.01
CA GLU A 14 2.29 38.22 -16.09
C GLU A 14 3.32 38.43 -14.98
N ASP A 15 4.41 39.16 -15.24
CA ASP A 15 5.52 39.37 -14.32
C ASP A 15 5.44 40.68 -13.54
N LYS A 16 4.35 41.45 -13.68
CA LYS A 16 4.21 42.70 -12.93
C LYS A 16 3.97 42.44 -11.45
N THR A 17 4.86 43.02 -10.63
CA THR A 17 4.78 43.03 -9.17
C THR A 17 4.57 44.49 -8.69
N GLY A 18 3.99 44.64 -7.51
CA GLY A 18 3.75 45.93 -6.91
C GLY A 18 2.32 46.42 -6.98
N HIS A 19 2.12 47.74 -6.79
CA HIS A 19 0.79 48.33 -6.81
C HIS A 19 0.36 48.67 -8.24
N ILE A 20 -0.90 48.31 -8.57
CA ILE A 20 -1.52 48.74 -9.81
C ILE A 20 -2.26 50.04 -9.55
N ALA A 21 -1.99 51.07 -10.36
CA ALA A 21 -2.70 52.32 -10.33
C ALA A 21 -3.44 52.55 -11.64
N ALA A 22 -4.63 53.10 -11.56
CA ALA A 22 -5.39 53.59 -12.70
C ALA A 22 -5.17 55.10 -12.87
N GLY A 23 -5.05 55.55 -14.11
CA GLY A 23 -5.01 56.98 -14.47
C GLY A 23 -6.38 57.65 -14.31
N ALA A 24 -6.45 58.96 -14.64
CA ALA A 24 -7.71 59.73 -14.47
C ALA A 24 -8.86 59.18 -15.32
N ASN A 25 -8.58 58.67 -16.53
CA ASN A 25 -9.59 58.11 -17.45
C ASN A 25 -9.46 56.59 -17.59
N GLU A 26 -8.89 55.94 -16.57
CA GLU A 26 -8.71 54.48 -16.55
C GLU A 26 -9.44 53.87 -15.36
N GLY A 27 -9.91 52.66 -15.54
CA GLY A 27 -10.48 51.84 -14.47
C GLY A 27 -9.90 50.45 -14.46
N ILE A 28 -10.06 49.76 -13.35
CA ILE A 28 -9.62 48.36 -13.19
C ILE A 28 -10.82 47.53 -12.78
N LEU A 29 -11.12 46.48 -13.53
CA LEU A 29 -12.10 45.46 -13.16
C LEU A 29 -11.37 44.17 -12.72
N PHE A 30 -11.90 43.55 -11.69
CA PHE A 30 -11.46 42.22 -11.30
C PHE A 30 -12.52 41.18 -11.70
N PHE A 31 -12.10 40.21 -12.50
CA PHE A 31 -12.90 39.07 -12.93
C PHE A 31 -12.58 37.84 -12.08
N ASP A 32 -13.61 37.22 -11.51
CA ASP A 32 -13.53 35.98 -10.73
C ASP A 32 -13.88 34.77 -11.60
N ASN A 33 -13.41 33.60 -11.21
CA ASN A 33 -13.74 32.32 -11.84
C ASN A 33 -13.14 32.11 -13.25
N LEU A 34 -12.00 32.69 -13.53
CA LEU A 34 -11.25 32.46 -14.75
C LEU A 34 -10.31 31.27 -14.66
N PHE A 35 -9.81 30.96 -13.46
CA PHE A 35 -8.90 29.86 -13.18
C PHE A 35 -9.43 28.95 -12.06
N PRO A 36 -9.12 27.62 -12.08
CA PRO A 36 -9.55 26.70 -11.05
C PRO A 36 -8.75 26.88 -9.75
N LEU A 37 -9.39 27.37 -8.70
CA LEU A 37 -8.76 27.54 -7.37
C LEU A 37 -8.23 26.22 -6.76
N LYS A 38 -8.85 25.09 -7.12
CA LYS A 38 -8.42 23.77 -6.64
C LYS A 38 -7.08 23.32 -7.24
N LEU A 39 -6.71 23.82 -8.40
CA LEU A 39 -5.44 23.51 -9.04
C LEU A 39 -4.25 23.98 -8.19
N ASN A 40 -4.37 25.14 -7.54
CA ASN A 40 -3.37 25.65 -6.60
C ASN A 40 -3.14 24.72 -5.40
N TRP A 41 -4.17 24.03 -4.93
CA TRP A 41 -4.04 23.08 -3.84
C TRP A 41 -3.27 21.83 -4.29
N VAL A 42 -3.52 21.34 -5.50
CA VAL A 42 -2.80 20.19 -6.07
C VAL A 42 -1.34 20.55 -6.36
N LEU A 43 -1.09 21.71 -6.94
CA LEU A 43 0.27 22.21 -7.23
C LEU A 43 1.13 22.38 -5.96
N ARG A 44 0.48 22.61 -4.80
CA ARG A 44 1.18 22.70 -3.50
C ARG A 44 1.88 21.40 -3.10
N TYR A 45 1.35 20.24 -3.48
CA TYR A 45 1.88 18.93 -3.11
C TYR A 45 2.80 18.30 -4.15
N VAL A 46 2.99 18.96 -5.30
CA VAL A 46 3.88 18.47 -6.37
C VAL A 46 5.20 19.22 -6.32
N PRO A 47 6.28 18.64 -5.76
CA PRO A 47 7.51 19.36 -5.46
C PRO A 47 8.33 19.79 -6.69
N TRP A 48 7.99 19.38 -7.89
CA TRP A 48 8.77 19.58 -9.11
C TRP A 48 8.31 20.77 -9.98
N HIS A 49 7.40 21.60 -9.50
CA HIS A 49 6.74 22.62 -10.32
C HIS A 49 6.93 24.04 -9.80
N VAL A 50 8.02 24.26 -9.06
CA VAL A 50 8.27 25.57 -8.46
C VAL A 50 8.54 26.65 -9.51
N ASP A 51 9.01 26.29 -10.73
CA ASP A 51 9.50 27.24 -11.73
C ASP A 51 8.77 27.18 -13.09
N ARG A 52 7.61 26.54 -13.20
CA ARG A 52 6.89 26.52 -14.48
C ARG A 52 5.71 27.48 -14.46
N SER A 53 5.73 28.43 -15.38
CA SER A 53 4.63 29.36 -15.61
C SER A 53 3.39 28.59 -16.11
N LEU A 54 2.20 29.07 -15.76
CA LEU A 54 0.93 28.46 -16.22
C LEU A 54 0.82 28.42 -17.75
N PRO A 55 1.28 29.41 -18.52
CA PRO A 55 1.31 29.35 -19.97
C PRO A 55 2.00 28.11 -20.49
N ASP A 56 3.14 27.69 -19.90
CA ASP A 56 3.85 26.49 -20.31
C ASP A 56 3.07 25.19 -20.01
N LEU A 57 2.30 25.18 -18.92
CA LEU A 57 1.43 24.07 -18.61
C LEU A 57 0.21 24.01 -19.55
N LEU A 58 -0.41 25.15 -19.84
CA LEU A 58 -1.54 25.24 -20.75
C LEU A 58 -1.13 24.98 -22.19
N TRP A 59 0.09 25.38 -22.60
CA TRP A 59 0.63 25.11 -23.93
C TRP A 59 0.85 23.60 -24.19
N ARG A 60 1.21 22.83 -23.14
CA ARG A 60 1.31 21.35 -23.24
C ARG A 60 -0.04 20.66 -23.45
N PHE A 61 -1.12 21.26 -22.98
CA PHE A 61 -2.50 20.78 -23.17
C PHE A 61 -3.21 21.51 -24.34
N ASN A 62 -2.48 21.93 -25.36
CA ASN A 62 -2.96 22.73 -26.47
C ASN A 62 -3.91 21.93 -27.41
N HIS A 63 -5.12 21.66 -26.91
CA HIS A 63 -6.20 21.10 -27.68
C HIS A 63 -7.09 22.25 -28.19
N GLU A 64 -7.48 22.26 -29.48
CA GLU A 64 -8.28 23.33 -30.07
C GLU A 64 -9.57 23.65 -29.30
N THR A 65 -10.19 22.64 -28.70
CA THR A 65 -11.39 22.80 -27.86
C THR A 65 -11.11 23.57 -26.56
N LEU A 66 -9.88 23.56 -26.05
CA LEU A 66 -9.50 24.27 -24.82
C LEU A 66 -9.14 25.74 -25.09
N ARG A 67 -8.78 26.14 -26.32
CA ARG A 67 -8.52 27.54 -26.68
C ARG A 67 -9.75 28.43 -26.49
N ALA A 68 -10.96 27.92 -26.70
CA ALA A 68 -12.20 28.66 -26.44
C ALA A 68 -12.43 29.00 -24.95
N TYR A 69 -11.73 28.31 -24.04
CA TYR A 69 -11.79 28.48 -22.60
C TYR A 69 -10.51 29.08 -22.00
N GLU A 70 -9.62 29.56 -22.86
CA GLU A 70 -8.46 30.32 -22.41
C GLU A 70 -8.91 31.56 -21.61
N PRO A 71 -8.30 31.89 -20.46
CA PRO A 71 -8.72 33.02 -19.62
C PRO A 71 -8.80 34.36 -20.36
N LEU A 72 -7.89 34.60 -21.28
CA LEU A 72 -7.92 35.81 -22.12
C LEU A 72 -9.11 35.85 -23.05
N THR A 73 -9.46 34.71 -23.64
CA THR A 73 -10.66 34.62 -24.50
C THR A 73 -11.95 34.76 -23.69
N LEU A 74 -11.98 34.21 -22.47
CA LEU A 74 -13.11 34.39 -21.55
C LEU A 74 -13.28 35.86 -21.15
N VAL A 75 -12.20 36.58 -20.88
CA VAL A 75 -12.26 38.02 -20.59
C VAL A 75 -12.74 38.79 -21.80
N LYS A 76 -12.24 38.51 -23.01
CA LYS A 76 -12.71 39.16 -24.26
C LYS A 76 -14.22 38.90 -24.51
N ARG A 77 -14.69 37.69 -24.24
CA ARG A 77 -16.13 37.36 -24.33
C ARG A 77 -16.98 38.04 -23.27
N ALA A 78 -16.38 38.32 -22.09
CA ALA A 78 -17.05 39.00 -21.00
C ALA A 78 -17.19 40.53 -21.22
N LEU A 79 -16.41 41.07 -22.17
CA LEU A 79 -16.38 42.49 -22.54
C LEU A 79 -16.83 42.62 -23.98
N PRO A 80 -18.15 42.79 -24.25
CA PRO A 80 -18.66 42.93 -25.61
C PRO A 80 -18.20 44.26 -26.22
N SER A 81 -18.02 44.26 -27.52
CA SER A 81 -17.65 45.46 -28.30
C SER A 81 -18.69 46.59 -28.28
N SER A 82 -19.89 46.34 -27.77
CA SER A 82 -20.93 47.34 -27.60
C SER A 82 -20.66 48.32 -26.46
N ILE A 83 -19.75 48.01 -25.53
CA ILE A 83 -19.38 48.90 -24.44
C ILE A 83 -18.23 49.80 -24.90
N PRO A 84 -18.30 51.13 -24.75
CA PRO A 84 -17.29 52.07 -25.24
C PRO A 84 -16.06 52.11 -24.32
N ILE A 85 -15.33 50.98 -24.24
CA ILE A 85 -14.11 50.86 -23.44
C ILE A 85 -12.99 50.26 -24.29
N LYS A 86 -11.77 50.67 -24.06
CA LYS A 86 -10.59 50.10 -24.64
C LYS A 86 -9.80 49.35 -23.55
N ILE A 87 -9.60 48.03 -23.75
CA ILE A 87 -8.76 47.24 -22.83
C ILE A 87 -7.31 47.67 -23.03
N THR A 88 -6.65 48.08 -21.98
CA THR A 88 -5.25 48.49 -21.97
C THR A 88 -4.36 47.33 -21.59
N GLU A 89 -4.71 46.60 -20.53
CA GLU A 89 -3.87 45.54 -20.00
C GLU A 89 -4.71 44.49 -19.29
N ILE A 90 -4.27 43.21 -19.36
CA ILE A 90 -4.86 42.10 -18.63
C ILE A 90 -3.76 41.45 -17.76
N LEU A 91 -4.01 41.37 -16.46
CA LEU A 91 -3.09 40.82 -15.46
C LEU A 91 -3.68 39.55 -14.85
N PRO A 92 -3.31 38.36 -15.31
CA PRO A 92 -3.80 37.09 -14.78
C PRO A 92 -3.33 36.87 -13.34
N ARG A 93 -4.23 36.37 -12.48
CA ARG A 93 -3.94 36.02 -11.07
C ARG A 93 -4.41 34.61 -10.78
N LEU A 94 -3.50 33.67 -11.00
CA LEU A 94 -3.74 32.24 -10.78
C LEU A 94 -4.11 31.91 -9.34
N LYS A 95 -3.37 32.45 -8.39
CA LYS A 95 -3.59 32.24 -6.95
C LYS A 95 -5.00 32.62 -6.53
N ASP A 96 -5.52 33.70 -7.15
CA ASP A 96 -6.82 34.27 -6.85
C ASP A 96 -7.95 33.71 -7.74
N GLY A 97 -7.60 32.89 -8.73
CA GLY A 97 -8.57 32.31 -9.67
C GLY A 97 -9.23 33.30 -10.60
N GLY A 98 -8.65 34.48 -10.80
CA GLY A 98 -9.17 35.58 -11.58
C GLY A 98 -8.13 36.40 -12.32
N ALA A 99 -8.54 37.54 -12.87
CA ALA A 99 -7.64 38.48 -13.53
C ALA A 99 -8.07 39.93 -13.29
N PHE A 100 -7.09 40.82 -13.22
CA PHE A 100 -7.36 42.27 -13.31
C PHE A 100 -7.34 42.67 -14.77
N VAL A 101 -8.30 43.48 -15.15
CA VAL A 101 -8.42 44.07 -16.48
C VAL A 101 -8.41 45.57 -16.34
N LYS A 102 -7.38 46.21 -16.85
CA LYS A 102 -7.26 47.66 -16.94
C LYS A 102 -7.90 48.12 -18.24
N PHE A 103 -8.74 49.12 -18.14
CA PHE A 103 -9.46 49.69 -19.28
C PHE A 103 -9.44 51.19 -19.24
N SER A 104 -9.50 51.82 -20.39
CA SER A 104 -9.73 53.26 -20.54
C SER A 104 -11.16 53.52 -21.00
N HIS A 105 -11.76 54.59 -20.48
CA HIS A 105 -13.11 55.02 -20.82
C HIS A 105 -13.08 56.47 -21.32
N PRO A 106 -14.04 56.86 -22.19
CA PRO A 106 -14.14 58.23 -22.68
C PRO A 106 -14.56 59.18 -21.57
N GLU A 107 -14.28 60.47 -21.75
CA GLU A 107 -14.74 61.50 -20.86
C GLU A 107 -16.27 61.56 -20.84
N GLY A 108 -16.88 61.51 -19.65
CA GLY A 108 -18.35 61.47 -19.46
C GLY A 108 -18.92 60.12 -19.02
N VAL A 109 -18.16 59.03 -19.07
CA VAL A 109 -18.59 57.72 -18.54
C VAL A 109 -17.82 57.39 -17.27
N SER A 110 -18.54 57.17 -16.18
CA SER A 110 -17.87 56.77 -14.92
C SER A 110 -17.44 55.31 -14.95
N ALA A 111 -16.33 55.00 -14.30
CA ALA A 111 -15.89 53.62 -14.13
C ALA A 111 -16.93 52.72 -13.41
N LYS A 112 -17.81 53.33 -12.58
CA LYS A 112 -18.96 52.62 -11.97
C LYS A 112 -20.05 52.27 -12.97
N ASP A 113 -20.29 53.13 -13.96
CA ASP A 113 -21.25 52.85 -15.01
C ASP A 113 -20.78 51.70 -15.89
N VAL A 114 -19.49 51.67 -16.20
CA VAL A 114 -18.88 50.56 -16.92
C VAL A 114 -19.01 49.25 -16.13
N GLU A 115 -18.77 49.25 -14.81
CA GLU A 115 -19.01 48.07 -13.95
C GLU A 115 -20.47 47.59 -14.07
N GLY A 116 -21.43 48.55 -14.01
CA GLY A 116 -22.86 48.28 -14.13
C GLY A 116 -23.20 47.60 -15.46
N LEU A 117 -22.69 48.15 -16.58
CA LEU A 117 -22.91 47.63 -17.93
C LEU A 117 -22.31 46.23 -18.08
N VAL A 118 -21.07 46.00 -17.68
CA VAL A 118 -20.40 44.68 -17.78
C VAL A 118 -21.06 43.66 -16.85
N SER A 119 -21.42 44.06 -15.63
CA SER A 119 -22.14 43.20 -14.68
C SER A 119 -23.55 42.83 -15.17
N GLY A 120 -24.24 43.77 -15.82
CA GLY A 120 -25.53 43.54 -16.49
C GLY A 120 -25.42 42.53 -17.62
N TYR A 121 -24.47 42.75 -18.52
CA TYR A 121 -24.18 41.84 -19.64
C TYR A 121 -23.87 40.43 -19.16
N LEU A 122 -23.03 40.25 -18.12
CA LEU A 122 -22.72 38.95 -17.55
C LEU A 122 -23.89 38.28 -16.82
N LYS A 123 -24.93 39.05 -16.42
CA LYS A 123 -26.17 38.47 -15.87
C LYS A 123 -27.04 37.91 -16.97
N GLU A 124 -27.15 38.60 -18.09
CA GLU A 124 -27.91 38.19 -19.27
C GLU A 124 -27.21 37.07 -20.05
N ASN A 125 -25.90 37.18 -20.20
CA ASN A 125 -25.06 36.21 -20.89
C ASN A 125 -24.09 35.52 -19.92
N PRO A 126 -24.51 34.50 -19.14
CA PRO A 126 -23.70 33.88 -18.12
C PRO A 126 -22.59 33.02 -18.72
N ILE A 127 -21.35 33.46 -18.57
CA ILE A 127 -20.17 32.71 -18.98
C ILE A 127 -19.79 31.71 -17.87
N LYS A 128 -19.79 30.44 -18.21
CA LYS A 128 -19.42 29.33 -17.30
C LYS A 128 -18.15 28.65 -17.80
N PRO A 129 -17.04 28.69 -17.04
CA PRO A 129 -15.84 27.96 -17.41
C PRO A 129 -16.07 26.43 -17.32
N TRP A 130 -15.35 25.65 -18.12
CA TRP A 130 -15.47 24.19 -18.16
C TRP A 130 -15.19 23.51 -16.80
N PHE A 131 -14.25 24.04 -16.01
CA PHE A 131 -13.92 23.52 -14.68
C PHE A 131 -14.95 23.89 -13.59
N SER A 132 -15.90 24.77 -13.89
CA SER A 132 -16.91 25.24 -12.94
C SER A 132 -18.28 25.44 -13.62
N PRO A 133 -18.93 24.37 -14.09
CA PRO A 133 -20.17 24.46 -14.89
C PRO A 133 -21.36 25.06 -14.13
N PHE A 134 -21.33 25.01 -12.80
CA PHE A 134 -22.41 25.56 -11.95
C PHE A 134 -22.20 27.03 -11.55
N ARG A 135 -21.05 27.62 -11.91
CA ARG A 135 -20.73 28.98 -11.47
C ARG A 135 -20.31 29.84 -12.66
N ARG A 136 -20.92 31.02 -12.71
CA ARG A 136 -20.61 32.03 -13.72
C ARG A 136 -19.42 32.89 -13.32
N VAL A 137 -18.82 33.53 -14.31
CA VAL A 137 -17.83 34.60 -14.16
C VAL A 137 -18.55 35.83 -13.56
N ARG A 138 -17.90 36.52 -12.64
CA ARG A 138 -18.38 37.78 -12.04
C ARG A 138 -17.29 38.81 -12.15
N THR A 139 -17.70 40.06 -12.22
CA THR A 139 -16.80 41.21 -12.21
C THR A 139 -17.23 42.25 -11.18
N ASN A 140 -16.26 42.93 -10.61
CA ASN A 140 -16.46 44.10 -9.77
C ASN A 140 -15.35 45.13 -10.02
N LEU A 141 -15.70 46.39 -9.81
CA LEU A 141 -14.74 47.49 -9.91
C LEU A 141 -13.75 47.45 -8.75
N VAL A 142 -12.49 47.66 -9.07
CA VAL A 142 -11.41 47.78 -8.10
C VAL A 142 -11.39 49.23 -7.62
N VAL A 143 -11.79 49.45 -6.36
CA VAL A 143 -11.86 50.78 -5.75
C VAL A 143 -10.56 51.10 -4.98
N GLY A 144 -9.84 50.08 -4.57
CA GLY A 144 -8.59 50.23 -3.87
C GLY A 144 -7.38 50.32 -4.79
N ARG A 145 -6.21 50.12 -4.21
CA ARG A 145 -4.94 49.98 -4.93
C ARG A 145 -4.45 48.55 -4.74
N PRO A 146 -4.79 47.62 -5.63
CA PRO A 146 -4.39 46.22 -5.47
C PRO A 146 -2.89 46.08 -5.50
N TRP A 147 -2.37 45.22 -4.61
CA TRP A 147 -0.97 44.90 -4.51
C TRP A 147 -0.75 43.51 -5.08
N LEU A 148 0.05 43.43 -6.14
CA LEU A 148 0.49 42.17 -6.74
C LEU A 148 1.72 41.68 -6.00
N GLU A 149 1.57 40.58 -5.28
CA GLU A 149 2.63 39.97 -4.50
C GLU A 149 2.93 38.55 -5.01
N ASP A 150 4.21 38.18 -4.99
CA ASP A 150 4.68 36.82 -5.26
C ASP A 150 4.85 35.99 -3.99
N LEU A 151 4.38 36.50 -2.87
CA LEU A 151 4.43 35.80 -1.59
C LEU A 151 3.60 34.51 -1.65
N TYR A 152 4.13 33.46 -1.02
CA TYR A 152 3.50 32.14 -0.93
C TYR A 152 2.34 32.16 0.07
N ARG A 153 1.33 32.97 -0.23
CA ARG A 153 0.09 33.09 0.56
C ARG A 153 -1.08 32.54 -0.25
N PHE A 154 -1.80 31.61 0.35
CA PHE A 154 -3.00 31.03 -0.28
C PHE A 154 -4.24 31.79 0.16
N PRO A 155 -5.23 31.97 -0.75
CA PRO A 155 -6.51 32.53 -0.40
C PRO A 155 -7.21 31.74 0.70
N SER A 156 -7.86 32.46 1.61
CA SER A 156 -8.68 31.93 2.71
C SER A 156 -10.04 32.60 2.72
N CYS A 157 -11.01 31.99 3.42
CA CYS A 157 -12.31 32.63 3.69
C CYS A 157 -12.17 33.76 4.70
N ARG A 158 -11.08 33.83 5.46
CA ARG A 158 -10.80 34.82 6.47
C ARG A 158 -9.85 35.89 5.93
N ILE A 159 -10.27 37.15 6.08
CA ILE A 159 -9.48 38.32 5.72
C ILE A 159 -9.19 39.10 7.00
N LYS A 160 -7.91 39.40 7.22
CA LYS A 160 -7.48 40.38 8.21
C LYS A 160 -7.43 41.74 7.55
N VAL A 161 -8.14 42.69 8.10
CA VAL A 161 -8.21 44.09 7.68
C VAL A 161 -7.39 44.90 8.68
N GLU A 162 -6.24 45.36 8.28
CA GLU A 162 -5.39 46.22 9.10
C GLU A 162 -5.66 47.69 8.76
N PHE A 163 -5.83 48.49 9.81
CA PHE A 163 -6.03 49.93 9.69
C PHE A 163 -4.68 50.65 9.71
N VAL A 164 -4.30 51.24 8.59
CA VAL A 164 -3.00 51.88 8.40
C VAL A 164 -3.18 53.37 8.20
N PRO A 165 -2.33 54.22 8.80
CA PRO A 165 -2.39 55.65 8.60
C PRO A 165 -2.04 56.03 7.16
N THR A 166 -2.69 57.03 6.64
CA THR A 166 -2.45 57.55 5.28
C THR A 166 -1.09 58.31 5.18
N SER A 167 -0.67 58.93 6.27
CA SER A 167 0.62 59.64 6.38
C SER A 167 1.32 59.24 7.69
N PRO A 168 2.67 59.27 7.73
CA PRO A 168 3.43 59.03 8.95
C PRO A 168 2.99 59.93 10.08
N GLY A 169 2.64 59.36 11.24
CA GLY A 169 2.22 60.09 12.42
C GLY A 169 0.73 60.48 12.48
N ALA A 170 -0.07 60.15 11.49
CA ALA A 170 -1.53 60.39 11.54
C ALA A 170 -2.22 59.38 12.49
N GLU A 171 -3.19 59.85 13.25
CA GLU A 171 -4.06 59.01 14.05
C GLU A 171 -4.93 58.11 13.15
N VAL A 172 -4.97 56.85 13.45
CA VAL A 172 -5.76 55.83 12.73
C VAL A 172 -7.08 55.65 13.44
N ALA A 173 -8.17 55.88 12.73
CA ALA A 173 -9.50 55.56 13.23
C ALA A 173 -9.84 54.10 12.96
N GLU A 174 -10.32 53.38 14.00
CA GLU A 174 -10.89 52.06 13.84
C GLU A 174 -12.28 52.16 13.23
N LEU A 175 -12.53 51.41 12.17
CA LEU A 175 -13.88 51.37 11.59
C LEU A 175 -14.81 50.50 12.41
N SER A 176 -16.05 50.98 12.58
CA SER A 176 -17.09 50.21 13.25
C SER A 176 -17.43 48.93 12.48
N GLN A 177 -17.99 47.95 13.16
CA GLN A 177 -18.43 46.71 12.52
C GLN A 177 -19.49 46.97 11.45
N GLU A 178 -20.36 47.94 11.67
CA GLU A 178 -21.40 48.34 10.71
C GLU A 178 -20.80 48.93 9.44
N THR A 179 -19.80 49.78 9.57
CA THR A 179 -19.07 50.35 8.43
C THR A 179 -18.34 49.26 7.65
N LEU A 180 -17.65 48.38 8.34
CA LEU A 180 -17.00 47.21 7.71
C LEU A 180 -18.03 46.35 7.00
N TYR A 181 -19.17 46.06 7.64
CA TYR A 181 -20.24 45.30 7.02
C TYR A 181 -20.76 45.98 5.73
N SER A 182 -21.02 47.27 5.75
CA SER A 182 -21.54 48.01 4.58
C SER A 182 -20.58 47.99 3.40
N ILE A 183 -19.27 48.13 3.64
CA ILE A 183 -18.23 48.12 2.61
C ILE A 183 -18.07 46.72 2.02
N PHE A 184 -17.97 45.68 2.87
CA PHE A 184 -17.60 44.32 2.44
C PHE A 184 -18.81 43.49 1.96
N ARG A 185 -20.04 43.78 2.42
CA ARG A 185 -21.26 43.03 2.07
C ARG A 185 -21.53 42.98 0.57
N ARG A 186 -21.12 44.02 -0.16
CA ARG A 186 -21.27 44.12 -1.62
C ARG A 186 -20.60 42.96 -2.35
N TYR A 187 -19.46 42.45 -1.84
CA TYR A 187 -18.66 41.40 -2.47
C TYR A 187 -19.12 39.98 -2.11
N GLY A 188 -19.85 39.83 -1.01
CA GLY A 188 -20.44 38.55 -0.63
C GLY A 188 -20.99 38.48 0.78
N LYS A 189 -21.57 37.33 1.12
CA LYS A 189 -22.11 37.10 2.46
C LYS A 189 -20.96 36.97 3.45
N LEU A 190 -20.97 37.76 4.50
CA LEU A 190 -20.11 37.66 5.67
C LEU A 190 -20.71 36.66 6.66
N ALA A 191 -19.90 35.85 7.27
CA ALA A 191 -20.28 34.93 8.33
C ALA A 191 -20.07 35.58 9.70
N GLU A 192 -18.96 36.29 9.88
CA GLU A 192 -18.57 36.89 11.16
C GLU A 192 -17.65 38.09 10.93
N ILE A 193 -17.76 39.08 11.83
CA ILE A 193 -16.84 40.21 11.91
C ILE A 193 -16.35 40.29 13.34
N GLN A 194 -15.06 40.14 13.52
CA GLN A 194 -14.40 40.21 14.82
C GLN A 194 -13.46 41.40 14.83
N SER A 195 -13.74 42.39 15.64
CA SER A 195 -12.85 43.52 15.90
C SER A 195 -11.84 43.15 16.97
N GLN A 196 -10.68 43.80 16.95
CA GLN A 196 -9.67 43.62 17.99
C GLN A 196 -10.21 44.15 19.33
N GLN A 197 -9.83 43.49 20.43
CA GLN A 197 -10.19 43.99 21.76
C GLN A 197 -9.58 45.37 22.02
N SER A 198 -10.35 46.26 22.63
CA SER A 198 -9.94 47.65 22.90
C SER A 198 -8.64 47.76 23.74
N ASP A 199 -8.40 46.78 24.63
CA ASP A 199 -7.23 46.76 25.50
C ASP A 199 -5.98 46.19 24.83
N SER A 200 -6.10 45.73 23.60
CA SER A 200 -4.96 45.12 22.88
C SER A 200 -3.93 46.19 22.48
N LYS A 201 -2.68 45.97 22.89
CA LYS A 201 -1.53 46.84 22.53
C LYS A 201 -0.93 46.51 21.15
N VAL A 202 -1.52 45.56 20.42
CA VAL A 202 -1.00 45.12 19.12
C VAL A 202 -1.30 46.18 18.05
N LEU A 203 -0.26 46.68 17.40
CA LEU A 203 -0.34 47.62 16.29
C LEU A 203 0.16 46.91 15.00
N PRO A 204 -0.38 47.25 13.83
CA PRO A 204 -1.55 48.08 13.56
C PRO A 204 -2.84 47.43 14.05
N LYS A 205 -3.83 48.25 14.46
CA LYS A 205 -5.15 47.76 14.80
C LYS A 205 -5.80 47.06 13.62
N PHE A 206 -6.58 46.02 13.87
CA PHE A 206 -7.16 45.20 12.81
C PHE A 206 -8.55 44.66 13.17
N ALA A 207 -9.30 44.29 12.14
CA ALA A 207 -10.50 43.47 12.26
C ALA A 207 -10.37 42.23 11.39
N THR A 208 -11.00 41.15 11.81
CA THR A 208 -11.02 39.88 11.06
C THR A 208 -12.43 39.68 10.49
N LEU A 209 -12.52 39.44 9.20
CA LEU A 209 -13.77 39.17 8.51
C LEU A 209 -13.79 37.76 7.96
N ASP A 210 -14.77 36.98 8.35
CA ASP A 210 -15.02 35.66 7.83
C ASP A 210 -16.10 35.70 6.75
N PHE A 211 -15.75 35.29 5.54
CA PHE A 211 -16.71 35.16 4.44
C PHE A 211 -17.26 33.74 4.38
N ALA A 212 -18.52 33.61 4.00
CA ALA A 212 -19.16 32.32 3.80
C ALA A 212 -18.50 31.48 2.70
N ARG A 213 -17.82 32.10 1.73
CA ARG A 213 -17.13 31.46 0.61
C ARG A 213 -15.82 32.17 0.31
N MET A 214 -14.75 31.34 0.04
CA MET A 214 -13.40 31.84 -0.28
C MET A 214 -13.39 32.83 -1.46
N ARG A 215 -14.20 32.62 -2.49
CA ARG A 215 -14.29 33.54 -3.65
C ARG A 215 -14.78 34.94 -3.29
N HIS A 216 -15.68 35.06 -2.32
CA HIS A 216 -16.15 36.36 -1.83
C HIS A 216 -15.00 37.11 -1.12
N ALA A 217 -14.21 36.35 -0.35
CA ALA A 217 -13.01 36.91 0.26
C ALA A 217 -11.97 37.37 -0.78
N ILE A 218 -11.72 36.55 -1.82
CA ILE A 218 -10.81 36.91 -2.92
C ILE A 218 -11.30 38.19 -3.62
N MET A 219 -12.56 38.26 -3.98
CA MET A 219 -13.16 39.43 -4.63
C MET A 219 -13.00 40.67 -3.75
N ALA A 220 -13.39 40.57 -2.48
CA ALA A 220 -13.28 41.67 -1.53
C ALA A 220 -11.83 42.15 -1.35
N ARG A 221 -10.88 41.24 -1.17
CA ARG A 221 -9.47 41.59 -1.02
C ARG A 221 -8.94 42.30 -2.26
N ASN A 222 -9.19 41.75 -3.45
CA ASN A 222 -8.66 42.33 -4.69
C ASN A 222 -9.30 43.66 -5.09
N CYS A 223 -10.56 43.88 -4.73
CA CYS A 223 -11.23 45.14 -5.03
C CYS A 223 -10.99 46.24 -3.99
N LEU A 224 -10.78 45.88 -2.71
CA LEU A 224 -10.72 46.84 -1.60
C LEU A 224 -9.32 47.03 -0.98
N HIS A 225 -8.34 46.26 -1.38
CA HIS A 225 -6.98 46.44 -0.84
C HIS A 225 -6.46 47.84 -1.16
N GLY A 226 -5.99 48.56 -0.14
CA GLY A 226 -5.51 49.92 -0.29
C GLY A 226 -6.62 50.96 -0.45
N LEU A 227 -7.86 50.64 -0.11
CA LEU A 227 -8.96 51.63 -0.09
C LEU A 227 -8.72 52.64 1.02
N LYS A 228 -8.79 53.91 0.68
CA LYS A 228 -8.79 55.03 1.62
C LYS A 228 -10.21 55.34 2.03
N VAL A 229 -10.52 55.15 3.31
CA VAL A 229 -11.83 55.51 3.91
C VAL A 229 -11.70 56.91 4.47
N LEU A 230 -12.57 57.82 4.00
CA LEU A 230 -12.63 59.22 4.40
C LEU A 230 -13.37 59.44 5.71
N GLU A 231 -13.31 60.62 6.26
CA GLU A 231 -13.98 61.02 7.51
C GLU A 231 -15.47 60.78 7.49
N GLU A 232 -16.13 61.06 6.36
CA GLU A 232 -17.59 60.84 6.17
C GLU A 232 -18.01 59.40 6.36
N ALA A 233 -17.11 58.45 6.07
CA ALA A 233 -17.34 57.03 6.24
C ALA A 233 -16.67 56.46 7.52
N GLY A 234 -16.30 57.29 8.47
CA GLY A 234 -15.73 56.90 9.75
C GLY A 234 -14.21 56.68 9.75
N GLY A 235 -13.49 57.07 8.68
CA GLY A 235 -12.05 56.89 8.54
C GLY A 235 -11.18 57.87 9.31
N GLY A 236 -11.75 58.77 10.12
CA GLY A 236 -11.03 59.81 10.85
C GLY A 236 -10.55 60.97 9.97
N LYS A 237 -10.05 62.07 10.58
CA LYS A 237 -9.69 63.29 9.90
C LYS A 237 -8.65 63.15 8.80
N ALA A 238 -7.68 62.28 8.99
CA ALA A 238 -6.61 61.98 7.99
C ALA A 238 -7.03 60.91 6.97
N GLY A 239 -8.11 60.19 7.21
CA GLY A 239 -8.53 59.01 6.47
C GLY A 239 -7.71 57.79 6.84
N THR A 240 -8.34 56.63 6.85
CA THR A 240 -7.72 55.32 7.15
C THR A 240 -7.59 54.49 5.89
N LEU A 241 -6.41 53.91 5.68
CA LEU A 241 -6.13 53.02 4.58
C LEU A 241 -6.32 51.57 5.04
N LEU A 242 -7.08 50.76 4.25
CA LEU A 242 -7.34 49.36 4.54
C LEU A 242 -6.31 48.47 3.88
N ARG A 243 -5.51 47.81 4.70
CA ARG A 243 -4.58 46.78 4.24
C ARG A 243 -5.19 45.40 4.45
N LEU A 244 -5.49 44.70 3.36
CA LEU A 244 -6.17 43.41 3.40
C LEU A 244 -5.17 42.26 3.18
N SER A 245 -5.19 41.28 4.07
CA SER A 245 -4.38 40.07 3.95
C SER A 245 -5.24 38.82 4.24
N PHE A 246 -4.90 37.69 3.59
CA PHE A 246 -5.54 36.43 3.91
C PHE A 246 -4.94 35.86 5.20
N GLU A 247 -5.80 35.39 6.09
CA GLU A 247 -5.42 34.70 7.30
C GLU A 247 -5.92 33.26 7.24
N PRO A 248 -5.08 32.24 7.54
CA PRO A 248 -5.52 30.87 7.55
C PRO A 248 -6.53 30.66 8.69
N ARG A 249 -7.73 30.19 8.35
CA ARG A 249 -8.70 29.79 9.37
C ARG A 249 -8.23 28.52 10.02
N MET A 250 -7.86 28.57 11.29
CA MET A 250 -7.61 27.37 12.09
C MET A 250 -8.91 26.57 12.18
N LYS A 251 -8.99 25.49 11.43
CA LYS A 251 -10.09 24.53 11.62
C LYS A 251 -9.83 23.83 12.94
N SER A 252 -10.72 23.99 13.87
CA SER A 252 -10.79 23.15 15.06
C SER A 252 -10.99 21.70 14.59
N HIS A 253 -9.98 20.87 14.74
CA HIS A 253 -10.05 19.45 14.43
C HIS A 253 -10.59 18.72 15.67
N TRP A 254 -11.83 18.97 16.05
CA TRP A 254 -12.45 18.43 17.24
C TRP A 254 -12.28 16.90 17.39
N ILE A 255 -12.30 16.17 16.26
CA ILE A 255 -12.06 14.72 16.26
C ILE A 255 -10.60 14.42 16.66
N ARG A 256 -9.64 15.12 16.06
CA ARG A 256 -8.22 14.94 16.40
C ARG A 256 -7.94 15.34 17.83
N ASP A 257 -8.49 16.48 18.26
CA ASP A 257 -8.30 16.99 19.60
C ASP A 257 -8.94 16.05 20.63
N TRP A 258 -10.12 15.49 20.32
CA TRP A 258 -10.74 14.45 21.15
C TRP A 258 -9.89 13.19 21.22
N LEU A 259 -9.37 12.69 20.08
CA LEU A 259 -8.51 11.50 20.02
C LEU A 259 -7.23 11.68 20.86
N VAL A 260 -6.61 12.85 20.74
CA VAL A 260 -5.36 13.14 21.49
C VAL A 260 -5.62 13.32 22.98
N ASN A 261 -6.77 13.90 23.37
CA ASN A 261 -7.10 14.16 24.76
C ASN A 261 -7.66 12.92 25.51
N HIS A 262 -8.05 11.85 24.79
CA HIS A 262 -8.61 10.64 25.39
C HIS A 262 -7.78 9.37 25.07
N PRO A 263 -6.45 9.34 25.32
CA PRO A 263 -5.59 8.21 24.96
C PRO A 263 -6.01 6.89 25.62
N ARG A 264 -6.59 6.95 26.82
CA ARG A 264 -7.06 5.76 27.57
C ARG A 264 -8.18 5.00 26.86
N VAL A 265 -8.98 5.67 26.03
CA VAL A 265 -10.07 5.05 25.24
C VAL A 265 -9.58 4.76 23.84
N VAL A 266 -8.82 5.68 23.26
CA VAL A 266 -8.38 5.61 21.87
C VAL A 266 -7.37 4.49 21.64
N ILE A 267 -6.39 4.31 22.53
CA ILE A 267 -5.36 3.27 22.36
C ILE A 267 -5.97 1.87 22.33
N PRO A 268 -6.82 1.45 23.30
CA PRO A 268 -7.48 0.15 23.24
C PRO A 268 -8.41 -0.01 22.02
N ALA A 269 -9.13 1.04 21.64
CA ALA A 269 -10.02 1.00 20.49
C ALA A 269 -9.27 0.82 19.18
N VAL A 270 -8.16 1.53 18.97
CA VAL A 270 -7.29 1.39 17.81
C VAL A 270 -6.64 0.00 17.77
N ALA A 271 -6.19 -0.49 18.92
CA ALA A 271 -5.62 -1.82 19.01
C ALA A 271 -6.64 -2.92 18.68
N ALA A 272 -7.87 -2.82 19.20
CA ALA A 272 -8.96 -3.74 18.86
C ALA A 272 -9.31 -3.68 17.35
N LEU A 273 -9.30 -2.48 16.77
CA LEU A 273 -9.54 -2.30 15.34
C LEU A 273 -8.44 -2.97 14.48
N ILE A 274 -7.17 -2.79 14.86
CA ILE A 274 -6.03 -3.42 14.18
C ILE A 274 -6.14 -4.94 14.29
N ALA A 275 -6.45 -5.47 15.48
CA ALA A 275 -6.66 -6.90 15.69
C ALA A 275 -7.81 -7.44 14.82
N ALA A 276 -8.93 -6.74 14.77
CA ALA A 276 -10.08 -7.11 13.94
C ALA A 276 -9.74 -7.12 12.44
N ILE A 277 -9.01 -6.11 11.96
CA ILE A 277 -8.53 -6.05 10.57
C ILE A 277 -7.55 -7.21 10.29
N THR A 278 -6.67 -7.52 11.23
CA THR A 278 -5.72 -8.63 11.10
C THR A 278 -6.45 -9.96 10.89
N VAL A 279 -7.43 -10.25 11.72
CA VAL A 279 -8.22 -11.50 11.62
C VAL A 279 -9.10 -11.50 10.37
N ALA A 280 -9.81 -10.40 10.09
CA ALA A 280 -10.80 -10.38 9.01
C ALA A 280 -10.18 -10.33 7.60
N VAL A 281 -9.02 -9.67 7.45
CA VAL A 281 -8.39 -9.44 6.14
C VAL A 281 -7.18 -10.32 5.93
N PHE A 282 -6.26 -10.35 6.90
CA PHE A 282 -4.99 -11.02 6.68
C PHE A 282 -5.02 -12.54 6.88
N ASP A 283 -5.86 -13.08 7.74
CA ASP A 283 -5.93 -14.53 7.91
C ASP A 283 -6.48 -15.25 6.67
N PRO A 284 -7.54 -14.78 5.99
CA PRO A 284 -7.94 -15.32 4.70
C PRO A 284 -6.83 -15.23 3.61
N ILE A 285 -6.09 -14.11 3.58
CA ILE A 285 -4.97 -13.94 2.64
C ILE A 285 -3.86 -14.95 2.93
N ARG A 286 -3.50 -15.13 4.19
CA ARG A 286 -2.48 -16.10 4.64
C ARG A 286 -2.89 -17.52 4.30
N THR A 287 -4.13 -17.88 4.60
CA THR A 287 -4.70 -19.20 4.27
C THR A 287 -4.65 -19.45 2.76
N PHE A 288 -4.97 -18.44 1.94
CA PHE A 288 -4.85 -18.54 0.49
C PHE A 288 -3.40 -18.79 0.03
N PHE A 289 -2.42 -18.07 0.59
CA PHE A 289 -1.01 -18.30 0.24
C PHE A 289 -0.50 -19.67 0.68
N ILE A 290 -0.89 -20.17 1.86
CA ILE A 290 -0.57 -21.52 2.33
C ILE A 290 -1.16 -22.55 1.37
N LYS A 291 -2.45 -22.43 1.03
CA LYS A 291 -3.10 -23.31 0.07
C LYS A 291 -2.38 -23.33 -1.27
N ALA A 292 -2.09 -22.17 -1.81
CA ALA A 292 -1.38 -22.04 -3.08
C ALA A 292 0.08 -22.57 -3.03
N HIS A 293 0.71 -22.54 -1.85
CA HIS A 293 2.01 -23.16 -1.62
C HIS A 293 1.91 -24.69 -1.64
N ILE A 294 0.91 -25.28 -0.99
CA ILE A 294 0.65 -26.73 -0.99
C ILE A 294 0.28 -27.21 -2.39
N ASP A 295 -0.58 -26.49 -3.10
CA ASP A 295 -0.98 -26.81 -4.49
C ASP A 295 0.14 -26.57 -5.51
N HIS A 296 1.33 -26.16 -5.09
CA HIS A 296 2.48 -25.80 -5.95
C HIS A 296 2.18 -24.75 -7.03
N LYS A 297 1.08 -24.01 -6.93
CA LYS A 297 0.67 -23.01 -7.93
C LYS A 297 1.65 -21.85 -8.09
N PHE A 298 2.42 -21.54 -7.04
CA PHE A 298 3.45 -20.48 -7.06
C PHE A 298 4.89 -21.00 -7.23
N ASN A 299 5.08 -22.30 -7.39
CA ASN A 299 6.42 -22.83 -7.60
C ASN A 299 6.81 -22.60 -9.06
N VAL A 300 7.69 -21.61 -9.29
CA VAL A 300 8.19 -21.27 -10.64
C VAL A 300 8.83 -22.49 -11.32
N LYS A 301 9.39 -23.42 -10.52
CA LYS A 301 9.98 -24.68 -11.01
C LYS A 301 8.94 -25.65 -11.57
N ASP A 302 7.69 -25.57 -11.13
CA ASP A 302 6.59 -26.43 -11.61
C ASP A 302 5.78 -25.79 -12.73
N ASN A 303 6.03 -24.53 -13.05
CA ASN A 303 5.36 -23.85 -14.15
C ASN A 303 5.75 -24.53 -15.48
N LYS A 304 4.74 -24.89 -16.28
CA LYS A 304 4.94 -25.56 -17.60
C LYS A 304 5.94 -24.82 -18.48
N VAL A 305 5.96 -23.49 -18.40
CA VAL A 305 6.88 -22.63 -19.16
C VAL A 305 8.32 -22.78 -18.63
N TYR A 306 8.52 -22.86 -17.32
CA TYR A 306 9.85 -23.04 -16.72
C TYR A 306 10.37 -24.48 -16.96
N LYS A 307 9.50 -25.49 -16.81
CA LYS A 307 9.84 -26.90 -17.15
C LYS A 307 10.15 -27.03 -18.62
N TRP A 308 9.44 -26.33 -19.50
CA TRP A 308 9.75 -26.27 -20.93
C TRP A 308 11.10 -25.60 -21.20
N PHE A 309 11.40 -24.48 -20.54
CA PHE A 309 12.70 -23.79 -20.67
C PHE A 309 13.86 -24.62 -20.09
N GLN A 310 13.63 -25.28 -18.96
CA GLN A 310 14.60 -26.16 -18.31
C GLN A 310 14.79 -27.46 -19.11
N SER A 311 13.75 -28.03 -19.70
CA SER A 311 13.87 -29.18 -20.60
C SER A 311 14.70 -28.82 -21.84
N GLN A 312 14.43 -27.65 -22.43
CA GLN A 312 15.18 -27.18 -23.60
C GLN A 312 16.66 -26.93 -23.27
N ALA A 313 16.96 -26.39 -22.07
CA ALA A 313 18.34 -26.17 -21.61
C ALA A 313 19.04 -27.46 -21.18
N ASN A 314 18.32 -28.39 -20.54
CA ASN A 314 18.85 -29.68 -20.13
C ASN A 314 18.95 -30.69 -21.28
N ASP A 315 18.08 -30.57 -22.29
CA ASP A 315 18.14 -31.41 -23.48
C ASP A 315 19.46 -31.23 -24.27
N LEU A 316 20.09 -30.05 -24.11
CA LEU A 316 21.41 -29.79 -24.70
C LEU A 316 22.59 -30.32 -23.89
N LEU A 317 22.42 -30.63 -22.59
CA LEU A 317 23.55 -30.93 -21.72
C LEU A 317 23.49 -32.29 -21.01
N THR A 318 22.36 -33.00 -20.91
CA THR A 318 22.23 -34.12 -19.96
C THR A 318 21.38 -35.32 -20.39
N PHE A 319 21.27 -35.62 -21.68
CA PHE A 319 20.44 -36.76 -22.17
C PHE A 319 20.85 -38.15 -21.66
N ARG A 320 22.05 -38.31 -21.12
CA ARG A 320 22.59 -39.63 -20.81
C ARG A 320 22.58 -39.99 -19.31
N SER A 321 22.82 -39.03 -18.44
CA SER A 321 22.99 -39.29 -17.00
C SER A 321 21.69 -39.73 -16.30
N ARG A 322 20.53 -39.13 -16.64
CA ARG A 322 19.25 -39.42 -15.98
C ARG A 322 18.75 -40.85 -16.15
N ARG A 323 18.96 -41.45 -17.33
CA ARG A 323 18.42 -42.79 -17.61
C ARG A 323 19.13 -43.87 -16.81
N THR A 324 20.39 -43.64 -16.54
CA THR A 324 21.25 -44.56 -15.79
C THR A 324 20.98 -44.50 -14.28
N GLU A 325 20.77 -43.28 -13.74
CA GLU A 325 20.40 -43.11 -12.33
C GLU A 325 19.02 -43.73 -12.02
N GLU A 326 18.04 -43.60 -12.92
CA GLU A 326 16.73 -44.20 -12.72
C GLU A 326 16.77 -45.75 -12.70
N VAL A 327 17.61 -46.38 -13.52
CA VAL A 327 17.75 -47.85 -13.57
C VAL A 327 18.47 -48.36 -12.34
N SER A 328 19.52 -47.69 -11.89
CA SER A 328 20.29 -48.11 -10.70
C SER A 328 19.48 -47.95 -9.41
N LEU A 329 18.68 -46.87 -9.30
CA LEU A 329 17.81 -46.62 -8.15
C LEU A 329 16.63 -47.60 -8.08
N SER A 330 16.18 -48.17 -9.21
CA SER A 330 15.05 -49.12 -9.21
C SER A 330 15.33 -50.37 -8.35
N ALA A 331 16.57 -50.88 -8.33
CA ALA A 331 16.96 -52.03 -7.52
C ALA A 331 16.80 -51.75 -6.00
N ILE A 332 17.08 -50.52 -5.56
CA ILE A 332 16.90 -50.10 -4.17
C ILE A 332 15.43 -50.04 -3.81
N TRP A 333 14.59 -49.52 -4.73
CA TRP A 333 13.17 -49.40 -4.48
C TRP A 333 12.43 -50.76 -4.50
N ASP A 334 12.91 -51.71 -5.30
CA ASP A 334 12.40 -53.09 -5.31
C ASP A 334 12.64 -53.79 -3.97
N ASP A 335 13.81 -53.61 -3.35
CA ASP A 335 14.14 -54.12 -2.02
C ASP A 335 13.21 -53.53 -0.92
N ARG A 336 12.84 -52.23 -1.08
CA ARG A 336 12.00 -51.51 -0.12
C ARG A 336 10.52 -51.54 -0.47
N LYS A 337 10.11 -52.31 -1.46
CA LYS A 337 8.73 -52.33 -1.96
C LYS A 337 7.70 -52.67 -0.87
N ALA A 338 8.03 -53.65 -0.01
CA ALA A 338 7.14 -54.02 1.11
C ALA A 338 6.91 -52.82 2.07
N VAL A 339 7.91 -52.01 2.30
CA VAL A 339 7.82 -50.81 3.13
C VAL A 339 6.99 -49.71 2.45
N ILE A 340 7.14 -49.56 1.13
CA ILE A 340 6.38 -48.63 0.33
C ILE A 340 4.90 -49.00 0.34
N ASP A 341 4.57 -50.27 0.09
CA ASP A 341 3.20 -50.82 0.09
C ASP A 341 2.55 -50.67 1.47
N GLN A 342 3.30 -50.90 2.54
CA GLN A 342 2.84 -50.69 3.91
C GLN A 342 2.49 -49.24 4.19
N LEU A 343 3.35 -48.32 3.76
CA LEU A 343 3.11 -46.86 3.88
C LEU A 343 1.87 -46.45 3.11
N GLN A 344 1.70 -46.92 1.88
CA GLN A 344 0.53 -46.61 1.06
C GLN A 344 -0.75 -47.15 1.70
N THR A 345 -0.70 -48.33 2.30
CA THR A 345 -1.84 -48.89 3.05
C THR A 345 -2.21 -47.99 4.22
N TRP A 346 -1.23 -47.57 5.02
CA TRP A 346 -1.49 -46.66 6.14
C TRP A 346 -2.07 -45.30 5.73
N LEU A 347 -1.71 -44.82 4.54
CA LEU A 347 -2.25 -43.56 4.00
C LEU A 347 -3.70 -43.65 3.52
N ILE A 348 -4.23 -44.86 3.30
CA ILE A 348 -5.62 -45.08 2.97
C ILE A 348 -6.48 -45.28 4.24
N GLU A 349 -5.86 -45.69 5.34
CA GLU A 349 -6.52 -45.85 6.62
C GLU A 349 -6.82 -44.50 7.31
N THR A 350 -7.39 -44.54 8.51
CA THR A 350 -7.66 -43.34 9.31
C THR A 350 -6.35 -42.65 9.77
N ALA A 351 -6.36 -41.32 9.76
CA ALA A 351 -5.21 -40.49 10.16
C ALA A 351 -5.18 -40.24 11.68
N ASP A 352 -5.32 -41.29 12.48
CA ASP A 352 -5.50 -41.23 13.94
C ASP A 352 -4.20 -41.28 14.73
N THR A 353 -3.09 -41.51 14.09
CA THR A 353 -1.77 -41.59 14.74
C THR A 353 -0.64 -41.10 13.81
N PHE A 354 0.55 -40.86 14.40
CA PHE A 354 1.72 -40.47 13.63
C PHE A 354 2.35 -41.64 12.91
N ILE A 355 2.84 -41.39 11.70
CA ILE A 355 3.72 -42.30 10.97
C ILE A 355 5.15 -41.80 11.17
N ILE A 356 6.03 -42.64 11.70
CA ILE A 356 7.41 -42.27 11.99
C ILE A 356 8.33 -43.12 11.13
N VAL A 357 9.16 -42.45 10.34
CA VAL A 357 10.21 -43.12 9.54
C VAL A 357 11.57 -42.74 10.13
N GLN A 358 12.15 -43.69 10.79
CA GLN A 358 13.45 -43.56 11.45
C GLN A 358 14.56 -44.22 10.60
N GLY A 359 15.76 -43.67 10.61
CA GLY A 359 16.93 -44.27 9.98
C GLY A 359 18.14 -43.34 10.00
N PRO A 360 19.33 -43.83 9.69
CA PRO A 360 20.54 -43.01 9.65
C PRO A 360 20.49 -41.93 8.57
N ARG A 361 21.38 -40.97 8.63
CA ARG A 361 21.53 -39.97 7.57
C ARG A 361 21.96 -40.65 6.29
N GLY A 362 21.37 -40.26 5.16
CA GLY A 362 21.67 -40.86 3.87
C GLY A 362 20.89 -42.16 3.55
N SER A 363 20.05 -42.68 4.47
CA SER A 363 19.25 -43.89 4.21
C SER A 363 18.12 -43.71 3.17
N GLY A 364 17.97 -42.55 2.54
CA GLY A 364 16.96 -42.33 1.51
C GLY A 364 15.51 -42.16 2.03
N LYS A 365 15.32 -41.77 3.31
CA LYS A 365 13.99 -41.62 3.93
C LYS A 365 13.09 -40.63 3.18
N LYS A 366 13.68 -39.50 2.80
CA LYS A 366 12.95 -38.43 2.14
C LYS A 366 12.50 -38.82 0.73
N GLU A 367 13.41 -39.40 0.00
CA GLU A 367 13.19 -39.93 -1.35
C GLU A 367 12.17 -41.07 -1.33
N LEU A 368 12.28 -42.00 -0.36
CA LEU A 368 11.29 -43.08 -0.17
C LEU A 368 9.87 -42.52 0.02
N ILE A 369 9.71 -41.49 0.86
CA ILE A 369 8.40 -40.93 1.14
C ILE A 369 7.90 -40.08 -0.02
N LEU A 370 8.69 -39.10 -0.50
CA LEU A 370 8.24 -38.13 -1.49
C LEU A 370 8.15 -38.71 -2.90
N ASP A 371 9.17 -39.50 -3.32
CA ASP A 371 9.26 -39.97 -4.70
C ASP A 371 8.59 -41.31 -4.93
N GLN A 372 8.43 -42.15 -3.88
CA GLN A 372 7.85 -43.48 -4.01
C GLN A 372 6.48 -43.58 -3.33
N ALA A 373 6.40 -43.39 -2.00
CA ALA A 373 5.15 -43.62 -1.27
C ALA A 373 4.06 -42.59 -1.61
N LEU A 374 4.43 -41.32 -1.81
CA LEU A 374 3.52 -40.21 -2.14
C LEU A 374 3.48 -39.89 -3.64
N LYS A 375 4.10 -40.73 -4.48
CA LYS A 375 4.11 -40.54 -5.94
C LYS A 375 2.68 -40.46 -6.50
N GLY A 376 2.37 -39.31 -7.13
CA GLY A 376 1.05 -39.06 -7.71
C GLY A 376 -0.02 -38.63 -6.72
N ARG A 377 0.28 -38.48 -5.42
CA ARG A 377 -0.66 -37.95 -4.44
C ARG A 377 -0.56 -36.41 -4.39
N PRO A 378 -1.65 -35.70 -4.71
CA PRO A 378 -1.69 -34.25 -4.59
C PRO A 378 -1.72 -33.84 -3.11
N ASN A 379 -1.51 -32.55 -2.84
CA ASN A 379 -1.72 -31.94 -1.52
C ASN A 379 -0.76 -32.43 -0.44
N THR A 380 0.54 -32.47 -0.77
CA THR A 380 1.60 -32.82 0.18
C THR A 380 2.31 -31.55 0.66
N LEU A 381 2.37 -31.34 1.98
CA LEU A 381 3.12 -30.28 2.63
C LEU A 381 4.41 -30.85 3.24
N VAL A 382 5.55 -30.33 2.83
CA VAL A 382 6.86 -30.73 3.37
C VAL A 382 7.42 -29.60 4.24
N ILE A 383 7.68 -29.89 5.51
CA ILE A 383 8.24 -28.95 6.49
C ILE A 383 9.63 -29.44 6.88
N ASP A 384 10.65 -28.69 6.52
CA ASP A 384 12.02 -28.95 6.97
C ASP A 384 12.27 -28.21 8.29
N CYS A 385 12.49 -28.96 9.38
CA CYS A 385 12.77 -28.40 10.70
C CYS A 385 14.17 -27.78 10.81
N LYS A 386 15.12 -28.14 9.95
CA LYS A 386 16.50 -27.69 10.05
C LYS A 386 16.64 -26.17 9.92
N PRO A 387 16.09 -25.47 8.90
CA PRO A 387 16.17 -24.02 8.79
C PRO A 387 15.48 -23.29 9.95
N ILE A 388 14.39 -23.87 10.49
CA ILE A 388 13.64 -23.28 11.59
C ILE A 388 14.45 -23.29 12.88
N GLN A 389 15.18 -24.39 13.09
CA GLN A 389 15.99 -24.59 14.29
C GLN A 389 17.33 -23.84 14.23
N GLU A 390 17.95 -23.76 13.06
CA GLU A 390 19.21 -23.04 12.85
C GLU A 390 19.02 -21.52 12.87
N ALA A 391 17.78 -21.03 12.80
CA ALA A 391 17.46 -19.61 12.83
C ALA A 391 17.83 -18.98 14.19
N ARG A 392 18.54 -17.85 14.14
CA ARG A 392 18.97 -17.13 15.34
C ARG A 392 17.99 -16.01 15.70
N GLY A 393 17.37 -16.16 16.86
CA GLY A 393 16.41 -15.20 17.42
C GLY A 393 14.99 -15.38 16.90
N ASP A 394 14.01 -14.87 17.65
CA ASP A 394 12.58 -15.09 17.47
C ASP A 394 12.08 -14.69 16.05
N SER A 395 12.50 -13.54 15.57
CA SER A 395 12.08 -13.04 14.24
C SER A 395 12.55 -13.93 13.09
N ALA A 396 13.77 -14.47 13.17
CA ALA A 396 14.31 -15.37 12.15
C ALA A 396 13.62 -16.74 12.20
N THR A 397 13.34 -17.26 13.41
CA THR A 397 12.60 -18.51 13.62
C THR A 397 11.19 -18.43 13.07
N ILE A 398 10.48 -17.32 13.33
CA ILE A 398 9.13 -17.06 12.80
C ILE A 398 9.17 -16.98 11.26
N SER A 399 10.14 -16.26 10.71
CA SER A 399 10.30 -16.13 9.25
C SER A 399 10.60 -17.47 8.58
N ALA A 400 11.44 -18.30 9.19
CA ALA A 400 11.76 -19.64 8.70
C ALA A 400 10.53 -20.56 8.77
N ALA A 401 9.81 -20.58 9.90
CA ALA A 401 8.58 -21.36 10.05
C ALA A 401 7.50 -20.91 9.05
N ALA A 402 7.31 -19.59 8.90
CA ALA A 402 6.36 -19.03 7.95
C ALA A 402 6.71 -19.38 6.49
N SER A 403 8.00 -19.36 6.14
CA SER A 403 8.43 -19.73 4.79
C SER A 403 8.26 -21.21 4.48
N ALA A 404 8.45 -22.08 5.49
CA ALA A 404 8.28 -23.51 5.33
C ALA A 404 6.85 -23.92 4.95
N VAL A 405 5.84 -23.18 5.43
CA VAL A 405 4.42 -23.46 5.12
C VAL A 405 3.81 -22.49 4.10
N GLY A 406 4.60 -21.53 3.60
CA GLY A 406 4.07 -20.52 2.67
C GLY A 406 3.20 -19.44 3.32
N TYR A 407 3.29 -19.24 4.64
CA TYR A 407 2.56 -18.22 5.37
C TYR A 407 3.03 -16.82 5.00
N ARG A 408 2.21 -16.08 4.23
CA ARG A 408 2.49 -14.70 3.79
C ARG A 408 1.22 -13.86 3.81
N PRO A 409 1.30 -12.56 4.09
CA PRO A 409 2.49 -11.77 4.44
C PRO A 409 2.93 -11.94 5.91
N VAL A 410 4.24 -11.90 6.14
CA VAL A 410 4.83 -11.85 7.49
C VAL A 410 5.16 -10.39 7.79
N PHE A 411 4.51 -9.81 8.80
CA PHE A 411 4.73 -8.43 9.21
C PHE A 411 5.71 -8.36 10.38
N SER A 412 7.00 -8.51 10.11
CA SER A 412 8.03 -8.39 11.15
C SER A 412 8.06 -7.02 11.83
N TRP A 413 7.67 -5.95 11.09
CA TRP A 413 7.55 -4.58 11.63
C TRP A 413 6.39 -4.42 12.62
N MET A 414 5.39 -5.28 12.58
CA MET A 414 4.22 -5.21 13.46
C MET A 414 4.59 -5.51 14.91
N ASN A 415 5.63 -6.33 15.15
CA ASN A 415 6.16 -6.57 16.48
C ASN A 415 6.81 -5.32 17.08
N SER A 416 7.52 -4.55 16.25
CA SER A 416 8.08 -3.25 16.67
C SER A 416 6.99 -2.22 16.94
N PHE A 417 5.90 -2.26 16.18
CA PHE A 417 4.75 -1.37 16.36
C PHE A 417 3.94 -1.73 17.62
N SER A 418 3.72 -3.02 17.87
CA SER A 418 3.04 -3.47 19.08
C SER A 418 3.85 -3.15 20.35
N SER A 419 5.18 -3.25 20.29
CA SER A 419 6.04 -2.84 21.41
C SER A 419 6.01 -1.33 21.65
N LEU A 420 5.88 -0.50 20.61
CA LEU A 420 5.68 0.95 20.74
C LEU A 420 4.31 1.28 21.35
N ILE A 421 3.26 0.56 20.96
CA ILE A 421 1.92 0.70 21.56
C ILE A 421 1.95 0.29 23.03
N ASP A 422 2.63 -0.80 23.38
CA ASP A 422 2.82 -1.25 24.76
C ASP A 422 3.58 -0.22 25.60
N LEU A 423 4.62 0.39 25.03
CA LEU A 423 5.38 1.46 25.67
C LEU A 423 4.53 2.72 25.89
N ALA A 424 3.76 3.11 24.88
CA ALA A 424 2.85 4.25 24.97
C ALA A 424 1.71 4.00 25.98
N ALA A 425 1.16 2.80 26.00
CA ALA A 425 0.15 2.39 26.99
C ALA A 425 0.73 2.36 28.41
N GLN A 426 1.94 1.84 28.57
CA GLN A 426 2.63 1.84 29.86
C GLN A 426 2.91 3.27 30.36
N GLY A 427 3.28 4.19 29.47
CA GLY A 427 3.51 5.60 29.81
C GLY A 427 2.23 6.37 30.16
N THR A 428 1.07 5.99 29.62
CA THR A 428 -0.20 6.71 29.80
C THR A 428 -1.15 6.05 30.81
N ILE A 429 -1.15 4.72 30.88
CA ILE A 429 -2.11 3.93 31.68
C ILE A 429 -1.41 3.20 32.82
N GLY A 430 -0.09 3.06 32.80
CA GLY A 430 0.71 2.36 33.82
C GLY A 430 0.64 0.83 33.73
N VAL A 431 -0.04 0.26 32.75
CA VAL A 431 -0.20 -1.18 32.56
C VAL A 431 0.33 -1.57 31.17
N LYS A 432 1.10 -2.68 31.11
CA LYS A 432 1.44 -3.28 29.82
C LYS A 432 0.16 -3.78 29.17
N SER A 433 -0.13 -3.32 27.97
CA SER A 433 -1.35 -3.72 27.25
C SER A 433 -1.28 -5.15 26.67
N GLY A 434 -0.09 -5.79 26.70
CA GLY A 434 0.09 -7.19 26.29
C GLY A 434 -0.04 -7.44 24.79
N PHE A 435 0.15 -6.40 23.98
CA PHE A 435 0.09 -6.51 22.52
C PHE A 435 1.36 -7.09 21.87
N SER A 436 2.47 -7.21 22.62
CA SER A 436 3.66 -7.90 22.14
C SER A 436 3.42 -9.40 22.14
N GLU A 437 3.32 -9.97 20.95
CA GLU A 437 3.15 -11.42 20.78
C GLU A 437 4.46 -12.14 21.05
N THR A 438 4.41 -13.16 21.91
CA THR A 438 5.55 -14.04 22.16
C THR A 438 5.83 -14.95 20.96
N LEU A 439 7.05 -15.50 20.86
CA LEU A 439 7.42 -16.50 19.84
C LEU A 439 6.41 -17.65 19.79
N ASP A 440 5.99 -18.12 20.97
CA ASP A 440 5.02 -19.21 21.14
C ASP A 440 3.67 -18.90 20.48
N THR A 441 3.11 -17.71 20.74
CA THR A 441 1.82 -17.29 20.18
C THR A 441 1.88 -17.07 18.68
N GLN A 442 3.01 -16.58 18.16
CA GLN A 442 3.19 -16.37 16.72
C GLN A 442 3.34 -17.69 15.97
N LEU A 443 4.12 -18.63 16.50
CA LEU A 443 4.22 -19.99 15.96
C LEU A 443 2.85 -20.69 15.98
N ALA A 444 2.12 -20.59 17.10
CA ALA A 444 0.78 -21.16 17.20
C ALA A 444 -0.18 -20.61 16.12
N LYS A 445 -0.14 -19.31 15.82
CA LYS A 445 -0.93 -18.71 14.74
C LYS A 445 -0.55 -19.24 13.36
N ILE A 446 0.74 -19.39 13.07
CA ILE A 446 1.22 -19.95 11.80
C ILE A 446 0.67 -21.36 11.63
N TRP A 447 0.81 -22.21 12.66
CA TRP A 447 0.34 -23.59 12.62
C TRP A 447 -1.19 -23.68 12.54
N GLN A 448 -1.92 -22.84 13.26
CA GLN A 448 -3.39 -22.81 13.19
C GLN A 448 -3.91 -22.42 11.81
N ASN A 449 -3.32 -21.37 11.19
CA ASN A 449 -3.70 -20.98 9.83
C ASN A 449 -3.34 -22.09 8.81
N THR A 450 -2.25 -22.82 9.06
CA THR A 450 -1.86 -23.98 8.24
C THR A 450 -2.88 -25.12 8.40
N SER A 451 -3.36 -25.41 9.62
CA SER A 451 -4.44 -26.38 9.84
C SER A 451 -5.72 -26.00 9.11
N THR A 452 -6.09 -24.72 9.17
CA THR A 452 -7.26 -24.20 8.44
C THR A 452 -7.11 -24.39 6.93
N ALA A 453 -5.94 -24.09 6.39
CA ALA A 453 -5.65 -24.30 4.97
C ALA A 453 -5.71 -25.78 4.57
N LEU A 454 -5.11 -26.67 5.37
CA LEU A 454 -5.16 -28.13 5.14
C LEU A 454 -6.59 -28.66 5.19
N LYS A 455 -7.40 -28.21 6.15
CA LYS A 455 -8.83 -28.57 6.23
C LYS A 455 -9.60 -28.10 5.00
N LEU A 456 -9.36 -26.87 4.52
CA LEU A 456 -9.99 -26.37 3.30
C LEU A 456 -9.57 -27.17 2.06
N ILE A 457 -8.31 -27.59 1.97
CA ILE A 457 -7.82 -28.44 0.89
C ILE A 457 -8.47 -29.82 0.95
N ALA A 458 -8.52 -30.42 2.14
CA ALA A 458 -9.15 -31.73 2.35
C ALA A 458 -10.62 -31.75 1.92
N LEU A 459 -11.35 -30.65 2.19
CA LEU A 459 -12.78 -30.52 1.87
C LEU A 459 -13.05 -29.90 0.49
N GLU A 460 -12.04 -29.58 -0.31
CA GLU A 460 -12.21 -28.89 -1.61
C GLU A 460 -13.04 -29.70 -2.61
N HIS A 461 -12.90 -31.01 -2.59
CA HIS A 461 -13.60 -31.91 -3.50
C HIS A 461 -15.05 -32.25 -3.05
N ARG A 462 -15.45 -31.80 -1.86
CA ARG A 462 -16.81 -31.98 -1.34
C ARG A 462 -17.78 -31.08 -2.11
N ARG A 463 -18.56 -31.68 -3.02
CA ARG A 463 -19.58 -30.96 -3.80
C ARG A 463 -20.92 -30.98 -3.06
N LYS A 464 -21.66 -29.87 -3.12
CA LYS A 464 -23.00 -29.76 -2.49
C LYS A 464 -24.04 -30.74 -3.03
N GLU A 465 -23.78 -31.36 -4.19
CA GLU A 465 -24.67 -32.29 -4.89
C GLU A 465 -24.41 -33.75 -4.51
N ASP A 466 -23.33 -34.05 -3.78
CA ASP A 466 -23.00 -35.40 -3.37
C ASP A 466 -23.93 -35.86 -2.23
N LYS A 467 -24.31 -37.12 -2.24
CA LYS A 467 -25.18 -37.73 -1.20
C LYS A 467 -24.57 -37.59 0.20
N ASP A 468 -23.25 -37.54 0.27
CA ASP A 468 -22.45 -37.44 1.50
C ASP A 468 -22.18 -36.00 1.92
N ALA A 469 -22.75 -35.01 1.21
CA ALA A 469 -22.55 -33.59 1.51
C ALA A 469 -23.11 -33.14 2.88
N GLN A 470 -23.98 -33.93 3.50
CA GLN A 470 -24.58 -33.65 4.81
C GLN A 470 -23.85 -34.29 5.99
N LEU A 471 -22.84 -35.16 5.73
CA LEU A 471 -22.03 -35.76 6.77
C LEU A 471 -21.21 -34.70 7.52
N ALA A 472 -20.84 -35.01 8.78
CA ALA A 472 -19.84 -34.19 9.47
C ALA A 472 -18.50 -34.21 8.69
N ASP A 473 -17.65 -33.20 8.90
CA ASP A 473 -16.37 -33.08 8.16
C ASP A 473 -15.50 -34.33 8.34
N ASP A 474 -15.48 -34.87 9.58
CA ASP A 474 -14.66 -36.02 9.94
C ASP A 474 -15.20 -37.33 9.28
N ASP A 475 -16.50 -37.53 9.29
CA ASP A 475 -17.16 -38.68 8.64
C ASP A 475 -16.98 -38.66 7.12
N TRP A 476 -17.04 -37.46 6.53
CA TRP A 476 -16.78 -37.30 5.09
C TRP A 476 -15.34 -37.65 4.73
N LEU A 477 -14.37 -37.22 5.55
CA LEU A 477 -12.96 -37.54 5.36
C LEU A 477 -12.65 -39.02 5.60
N GLU A 478 -13.41 -39.72 6.44
CA GLU A 478 -13.31 -41.18 6.58
C GLU A 478 -13.80 -41.91 5.34
N ALA A 479 -14.89 -41.43 4.74
CA ALA A 479 -15.39 -41.97 3.50
C ALA A 479 -14.51 -41.67 2.28
N ASN A 480 -13.69 -40.61 2.33
CA ASN A 480 -12.83 -40.15 1.23
C ASN A 480 -11.36 -40.00 1.65
N PRO A 481 -10.64 -41.11 1.98
CA PRO A 481 -9.27 -41.03 2.49
C PRO A 481 -8.27 -40.48 1.49
N GLU A 482 -8.56 -40.49 0.20
CA GLU A 482 -7.71 -39.95 -0.86
C GLU A 482 -7.64 -38.45 -0.84
N CYS A 483 -8.67 -37.76 -0.31
CA CYS A 483 -8.73 -36.31 -0.23
C CYS A 483 -7.92 -35.75 0.93
N ARG A 484 -7.47 -36.58 1.87
CA ARG A 484 -6.65 -36.13 3.01
C ARG A 484 -5.27 -35.69 2.55
N PRO A 485 -4.85 -34.46 2.90
CA PRO A 485 -3.49 -34.00 2.66
C PRO A 485 -2.50 -34.78 3.54
N VAL A 486 -1.24 -34.81 3.09
CA VAL A 486 -0.15 -35.44 3.84
C VAL A 486 0.86 -34.37 4.25
N VAL A 487 1.20 -34.34 5.53
CA VAL A 487 2.22 -33.45 6.07
C VAL A 487 3.48 -34.26 6.37
N VAL A 488 4.58 -33.93 5.75
CA VAL A 488 5.89 -34.57 5.95
C VAL A 488 6.77 -33.60 6.74
N ILE A 489 7.17 -33.98 7.93
CA ILE A 489 8.04 -33.20 8.82
C ILE A 489 9.44 -33.82 8.76
N ASP A 490 10.32 -33.17 8.00
CA ASP A 490 11.69 -33.63 7.77
C ASP A 490 12.65 -33.06 8.82
N ASN A 491 13.74 -33.77 9.10
CA ASN A 491 14.79 -33.41 10.05
C ASN A 491 14.25 -33.11 11.47
N PHE A 492 13.22 -33.86 11.92
CA PHE A 492 12.70 -33.71 13.27
C PHE A 492 13.75 -34.10 14.31
N LEU A 493 13.99 -33.27 15.32
CA LEU A 493 15.01 -33.39 16.34
C LEU A 493 16.46 -33.41 15.79
N HIS A 494 16.75 -32.62 14.76
CA HIS A 494 18.06 -32.51 14.17
C HIS A 494 19.16 -32.05 15.15
N LYS A 495 18.81 -31.17 16.11
CA LYS A 495 19.63 -30.72 17.25
C LYS A 495 18.75 -30.64 18.51
N ASN A 496 19.21 -31.33 19.55
CA ASN A 496 18.37 -31.65 20.69
C ASN A 496 18.31 -30.57 21.80
N GLU A 497 19.06 -29.46 21.74
CA GLU A 497 19.30 -28.69 22.96
C GLU A 497 18.80 -27.25 23.01
N GLU A 498 18.58 -26.55 21.90
CA GLU A 498 18.40 -25.11 21.99
C GLU A 498 16.98 -24.57 21.72
N ASN A 499 16.10 -25.34 21.09
CA ASN A 499 14.76 -24.86 20.69
C ASN A 499 13.66 -25.89 20.93
N SER A 500 13.51 -26.37 22.15
CA SER A 500 12.45 -27.31 22.54
C SER A 500 11.05 -26.78 22.23
N ILE A 501 10.84 -25.46 22.36
CA ILE A 501 9.56 -24.78 22.07
C ILE A 501 9.11 -25.02 20.63
N VAL A 502 10.00 -24.97 19.64
CA VAL A 502 9.65 -25.19 18.23
C VAL A 502 9.15 -26.61 18.01
N TYR A 503 9.87 -27.60 18.57
CA TYR A 503 9.50 -29.01 18.43
C TYR A 503 8.22 -29.35 19.18
N ASP A 504 8.05 -28.80 20.40
CA ASP A 504 6.84 -28.98 21.18
C ASP A 504 5.62 -28.42 20.43
N LYS A 505 5.75 -27.22 19.82
CA LYS A 505 4.66 -26.61 19.03
C LYS A 505 4.38 -27.36 17.73
N ILE A 506 5.39 -27.88 17.05
CA ILE A 506 5.18 -28.73 15.87
C ILE A 506 4.50 -30.03 16.28
N GLY A 507 4.91 -30.65 17.41
CA GLY A 507 4.28 -31.86 17.93
C GLY A 507 2.81 -31.65 18.35
N GLU A 508 2.51 -30.58 19.11
CA GLU A 508 1.17 -30.19 19.47
C GLU A 508 0.27 -29.95 18.24
N TRP A 509 0.81 -29.23 17.26
CA TRP A 509 0.09 -28.99 16.01
C TRP A 509 -0.15 -30.28 15.21
N ALA A 510 0.85 -31.12 15.07
CA ALA A 510 0.72 -32.42 14.42
C ALA A 510 -0.34 -33.29 15.12
N ALA A 511 -0.35 -33.30 16.46
CA ALA A 511 -1.37 -33.99 17.24
C ALA A 511 -2.78 -33.45 16.97
N SER A 512 -2.93 -32.14 16.84
CA SER A 512 -4.23 -31.54 16.52
C SER A 512 -4.74 -31.97 15.13
N LEU A 513 -3.86 -32.10 14.12
CA LEU A 513 -4.20 -32.58 12.79
C LEU A 513 -4.66 -34.04 12.77
N THR A 514 -3.96 -34.90 13.51
CA THR A 514 -4.32 -36.33 13.62
C THR A 514 -5.56 -36.54 14.46
N THR A 515 -5.72 -35.81 15.56
CA THR A 515 -6.93 -35.91 16.41
C THR A 515 -8.18 -35.45 15.68
N SER A 516 -8.08 -34.43 14.81
CA SER A 516 -9.16 -33.96 13.96
C SER A 516 -9.29 -34.73 12.64
N ASN A 517 -8.50 -35.78 12.44
CA ASN A 517 -8.52 -36.65 11.23
C ASN A 517 -8.39 -35.87 9.89
N VAL A 518 -7.80 -34.67 9.93
CA VAL A 518 -7.71 -33.77 8.77
C VAL A 518 -6.58 -34.16 7.82
N ALA A 519 -5.42 -34.58 8.36
CA ALA A 519 -4.24 -34.88 7.56
C ALA A 519 -3.42 -36.02 8.16
N HIS A 520 -2.75 -36.80 7.30
CA HIS A 520 -1.72 -37.73 7.75
C HIS A 520 -0.45 -36.97 8.07
N VAL A 521 0.21 -37.30 9.19
CA VAL A 521 1.47 -36.70 9.58
C VAL A 521 2.58 -37.74 9.61
N ILE A 522 3.62 -37.52 8.83
CA ILE A 522 4.81 -38.36 8.71
C ILE A 522 6.03 -37.62 9.27
N PHE A 523 6.64 -38.18 10.30
CA PHE A 523 7.89 -37.66 10.85
C PHE A 523 9.10 -38.41 10.28
N LEU A 524 10.08 -37.68 9.73
CA LEU A 524 11.36 -38.23 9.33
C LEU A 524 12.41 -37.81 10.37
N THR A 525 12.99 -38.78 11.03
CA THR A 525 13.96 -38.53 12.10
C THR A 525 15.15 -39.47 12.01
N ASN A 526 16.29 -38.98 12.50
CA ASN A 526 17.49 -39.78 12.68
C ASN A 526 17.71 -40.12 14.18
N ASP A 527 16.95 -39.49 15.07
CA ASP A 527 17.10 -39.58 16.52
C ASP A 527 16.09 -40.56 17.12
N ILE A 528 16.52 -41.38 18.06
CA ILE A 528 15.68 -42.33 18.78
C ILE A 528 14.85 -41.63 19.87
N SER A 529 15.30 -40.47 20.32
CA SER A 529 14.62 -39.73 21.41
C SER A 529 13.29 -39.09 21.02
N TYR A 530 12.87 -39.18 19.74
CA TYR A 530 11.60 -38.66 19.25
C TYR A 530 10.38 -39.15 20.05
N SER A 531 10.44 -40.40 20.58
CA SER A 531 9.34 -41.00 21.29
C SER A 531 8.94 -40.19 22.52
N LYS A 532 9.88 -39.60 23.24
CA LYS A 532 9.63 -38.78 24.41
C LYS A 532 8.89 -37.46 24.06
N SER A 533 9.31 -36.80 22.99
CA SER A 533 8.70 -35.55 22.51
C SER A 533 7.31 -35.80 21.93
N LEU A 534 7.16 -36.79 21.06
CA LEU A 534 5.89 -37.08 20.39
C LEU A 534 4.87 -37.73 21.33
N SER A 535 5.28 -38.58 22.29
CA SER A 535 4.38 -39.15 23.29
C SER A 535 3.80 -38.09 24.24
N ARG A 536 4.50 -36.97 24.43
CA ARG A 536 3.96 -35.84 25.19
C ARG A 536 2.83 -35.14 24.40
N ALA A 537 2.98 -35.04 23.06
CA ALA A 537 1.99 -34.40 22.20
C ALA A 537 0.74 -35.28 21.97
N LEU A 538 0.93 -36.60 21.88
CA LEU A 538 -0.14 -37.58 21.62
C LEU A 538 0.02 -38.80 22.57
N PRO A 539 -0.34 -38.68 23.86
CA PRO A 539 -0.04 -39.68 24.89
C PRO A 539 -0.83 -40.99 24.75
N ASP A 540 -2.02 -40.93 24.19
CA ASP A 540 -2.97 -42.05 24.19
C ASP A 540 -2.92 -42.90 22.91
N ARG A 541 -1.93 -42.72 22.06
CA ARG A 541 -1.83 -43.40 20.75
C ARG A 541 -0.49 -44.07 20.56
N VAL A 542 -0.54 -45.23 19.90
CA VAL A 542 0.67 -45.94 19.46
C VAL A 542 1.05 -45.48 18.08
N PHE A 543 2.31 -45.11 17.91
CA PHE A 543 2.83 -44.63 16.61
C PHE A 543 3.08 -45.78 15.65
N ARG A 544 2.80 -45.53 14.37
CA ARG A 544 3.18 -46.43 13.28
C ARG A 544 4.64 -46.15 12.92
N GLN A 545 5.52 -47.11 13.18
CA GLN A 545 6.97 -46.91 13.04
C GLN A 545 7.52 -47.76 11.92
N ILE A 546 8.41 -47.18 11.12
CA ILE A 546 9.26 -47.84 10.15
C ILE A 546 10.71 -47.49 10.45
N ALA A 547 11.52 -48.49 10.69
CA ALA A 547 12.96 -48.34 10.79
C ALA A 547 13.62 -48.71 9.45
N LEU A 548 14.24 -47.70 8.83
CA LEU A 548 15.03 -47.90 7.62
C LEU A 548 16.46 -48.20 8.03
N GLY A 549 16.88 -49.43 7.84
CA GLY A 549 18.27 -49.86 7.95
C GLY A 549 19.09 -49.58 6.69
N ASP A 550 20.31 -50.02 6.69
CA ASP A 550 21.17 -50.01 5.51
C ASP A 550 20.60 -50.92 4.43
N ILE A 551 21.04 -50.73 3.21
CA ILE A 551 20.66 -51.54 2.05
C ILE A 551 21.34 -52.90 2.21
N THR A 552 20.67 -53.98 1.76
CA THR A 552 21.29 -55.31 1.77
C THR A 552 22.56 -55.32 0.91
N PRO A 553 23.62 -56.02 1.31
CA PRO A 553 24.89 -56.08 0.55
C PRO A 553 24.70 -56.45 -0.92
N GLU A 554 23.74 -57.33 -1.21
CA GLU A 554 23.43 -57.77 -2.57
C GLU A 554 22.85 -56.64 -3.43
N VAL A 555 22.00 -55.80 -2.86
CA VAL A 555 21.38 -54.65 -3.55
C VAL A 555 22.43 -53.55 -3.71
N ALA A 556 23.25 -53.29 -2.70
CA ALA A 556 24.35 -52.34 -2.79
C ALA A 556 25.31 -52.72 -3.91
N LYS A 557 25.70 -54.02 -3.99
CA LYS A 557 26.54 -54.52 -5.06
C LYS A 557 25.91 -54.33 -6.44
N ARG A 558 24.63 -54.67 -6.58
CA ARG A 558 23.87 -54.47 -7.84
C ARG A 558 23.84 -52.99 -8.24
N PHE A 559 23.58 -52.10 -7.30
CA PHE A 559 23.58 -50.66 -7.53
C PHE A 559 24.93 -50.15 -8.06
N VAL A 560 26.04 -50.53 -7.39
CA VAL A 560 27.38 -50.11 -7.79
C VAL A 560 27.76 -50.68 -9.14
N VAL A 561 27.48 -51.97 -9.38
CA VAL A 561 27.78 -52.62 -10.67
C VAL A 561 27.01 -51.96 -11.81
N THR A 562 25.72 -51.67 -11.61
CA THR A 562 24.90 -51.00 -12.62
C THR A 562 25.40 -49.58 -12.92
N HIS A 563 25.91 -48.88 -11.89
CA HIS A 563 26.48 -47.54 -12.06
C HIS A 563 27.82 -47.57 -12.80
N LEU A 564 28.71 -48.50 -12.47
CA LEU A 564 29.98 -48.69 -13.15
C LEU A 564 29.82 -49.16 -14.61
N ASP A 565 28.86 -50.05 -14.88
CA ASP A 565 28.61 -50.51 -16.25
C ASP A 565 28.09 -49.37 -17.15
N SER A 566 27.40 -48.39 -16.57
CA SER A 566 26.90 -47.21 -17.31
C SER A 566 28.00 -46.21 -17.65
N GLU A 567 29.03 -46.07 -16.81
CA GLU A 567 30.17 -45.20 -17.11
C GLU A 567 31.10 -45.79 -18.17
N THR A 568 31.11 -47.12 -18.33
CA THR A 568 31.95 -47.80 -19.34
C THR A 568 31.37 -47.80 -20.75
N GLU A 569 30.12 -47.42 -20.93
CA GLU A 569 29.50 -47.28 -22.26
C GLU A 569 29.76 -45.93 -22.95
N ASP A 570 30.54 -45.02 -22.35
CA ASP A 570 30.91 -43.76 -22.98
C ASP A 570 31.92 -43.95 -24.12
N PRO A 571 31.57 -43.65 -25.38
CA PRO A 571 32.46 -43.88 -26.53
C PRO A 571 33.67 -42.95 -26.56
N ALA A 572 33.79 -41.99 -25.63
CA ALA A 572 34.96 -41.12 -25.48
C ALA A 572 36.07 -41.71 -24.60
N SER A 573 35.80 -42.79 -23.83
CA SER A 573 36.76 -43.45 -22.95
C SER A 573 37.21 -44.83 -23.49
N SER A 574 37.23 -45.00 -24.81
CA SER A 574 37.47 -46.28 -25.51
C SER A 574 38.92 -46.84 -25.45
N GLU A 575 39.74 -46.45 -24.46
CA GLU A 575 41.13 -46.97 -24.39
C GLU A 575 41.42 -47.91 -23.23
N VAL A 576 40.47 -48.19 -22.32
CA VAL A 576 40.75 -49.20 -21.26
C VAL A 576 39.61 -50.24 -21.22
N LYS A 577 39.65 -51.20 -22.12
CA LYS A 577 38.93 -52.46 -21.92
C LYS A 577 39.59 -53.19 -20.74
N LEU A 578 39.02 -53.02 -19.54
CA LEU A 578 39.38 -53.84 -18.37
C LEU A 578 39.32 -55.32 -18.77
N THR A 579 40.42 -56.02 -18.59
CA THR A 579 40.47 -57.46 -18.80
C THR A 579 39.54 -58.16 -17.81
N SER A 580 38.95 -59.29 -18.19
CA SER A 580 38.05 -60.08 -17.34
C SER A 580 38.61 -60.43 -15.96
N SER A 581 39.93 -60.46 -15.82
CA SER A 581 40.64 -60.67 -14.56
C SER A 581 40.68 -59.42 -13.67
N GLN A 582 40.82 -58.23 -14.23
CA GLN A 582 40.72 -56.96 -13.50
C GLN A 582 39.28 -56.71 -12.98
N ARG A 583 38.29 -56.94 -13.79
CA ARG A 583 36.88 -56.89 -13.39
C ARG A 583 36.52 -57.84 -12.24
N ARG A 584 37.12 -59.03 -12.17
CA ARG A 584 36.98 -59.97 -11.04
C ARG A 584 37.67 -59.46 -9.77
N ASN A 585 38.83 -58.87 -9.88
CA ASN A 585 39.55 -58.33 -8.73
C ASN A 585 38.79 -57.07 -8.17
N ASP A 586 38.33 -56.20 -9.04
CA ASP A 586 37.55 -55.00 -8.63
C ASP A 586 36.21 -55.40 -7.96
N LEU A 587 35.58 -56.50 -8.42
CA LEU A 587 34.37 -57.04 -7.78
C LEU A 587 34.67 -57.72 -6.43
N ASN A 588 35.82 -58.34 -6.26
CA ASN A 588 36.22 -58.92 -4.98
C ASN A 588 36.61 -57.84 -3.96
N GLU A 589 37.31 -56.77 -4.38
CA GLU A 589 37.57 -55.61 -3.54
C GLU A 589 36.28 -54.88 -3.15
N LEU A 590 35.30 -54.85 -4.07
CA LEU A 590 33.99 -54.28 -3.78
C LEU A 590 33.24 -55.12 -2.73
N ASP A 591 33.29 -56.45 -2.81
CA ASP A 591 32.73 -57.36 -1.82
C ASP A 591 33.32 -57.11 -0.43
N GLU A 592 34.66 -56.96 -0.36
CA GLU A 592 35.38 -56.69 0.89
C GLU A 592 35.02 -55.31 1.48
N CYS A 593 34.79 -54.27 0.62
CA CYS A 593 34.34 -52.96 1.05
C CYS A 593 32.85 -52.90 1.49
N ILE A 594 32.02 -53.81 0.99
CA ILE A 594 30.59 -53.87 1.36
C ILE A 594 30.39 -54.68 2.64
N GLU A 595 31.26 -55.64 2.94
CA GLU A 595 31.22 -56.47 4.17
C GLU A 595 31.84 -55.76 5.39
N THR A 596 32.65 -54.72 5.20
CA THR A 596 33.19 -53.84 6.27
C THR A 596 32.24 -52.71 6.59
#